data_9ee0e331fbec61f28e94b8bd4dd70472
#
_entry.id   9ee0e331fbec61f28e94b8bd4dd70472
#
_cell.length_a   1.000
_cell.length_b   1.000
_cell.length_c   1.000
_cell.angle_alpha   90.00
_cell.angle_beta   90.00
_cell.angle_gamma   90.00
#
_symmetry.space_group_name_H-M   'P 1'
#
loop_
_entity.id
_entity.type
_entity.pdbx_description
1 polymer ?
#
loop_
_entity_poly.entity_id
_entity_poly.type
_entity_poly.pdbx_seq_one_letter_code
_entity_poly.pdbx_strand_id
1 'polypeptide(L)' 'MKAGDWITYNNKRKKCFGIHFNGNVLIKMNGTLVQVNKEKCKL' A
#
# COMPACT_ATOMS: atom_id res chain seq x y z
N MET A 1 9.58 -0.43 -3.04
CA MET A 1 8.44 -0.39 -2.12
C MET A 1 8.38 -1.70 -1.36
N LYS A 2 8.29 -1.65 -0.07
CA LYS A 2 8.31 -2.85 0.76
C LYS A 2 7.55 -2.58 2.04
N ALA A 3 7.30 -3.63 2.83
CA ALA A 3 6.61 -3.50 4.10
C ALA A 3 7.34 -2.48 4.98
N GLY A 4 6.58 -1.59 5.59
CA GLY A 4 7.12 -0.55 6.44
C GLY A 4 7.34 0.79 5.75
N ASP A 5 7.33 0.82 4.43
CA ASP A 5 7.50 2.07 3.69
C ASP A 5 6.23 2.92 3.79
N TRP A 6 6.42 4.22 3.81
CA TRP A 6 5.30 5.15 3.69
C TRP A 6 5.10 5.49 2.23
N ILE A 7 3.88 5.39 1.77
CA ILE A 7 3.53 5.63 0.38
C ILE A 7 2.38 6.61 0.32
N THR A 8 2.17 7.18 -0.87
CA THR A 8 1.02 8.02 -1.14
C THR A 8 0.05 7.25 -2.03
N TYR A 9 -1.16 7.09 -1.56
CA TYR A 9 -2.21 6.43 -2.31
C TYR A 9 -3.45 7.31 -2.26
N ASN A 10 -3.99 7.64 -3.43
CA ASN A 10 -5.20 8.45 -3.54
C ASN A 10 -5.05 9.77 -2.78
N ASN A 11 -3.86 10.40 -2.93
CA ASN A 11 -3.51 11.67 -2.30
C ASN A 11 -3.43 11.62 -0.77
N LYS A 12 -3.29 10.41 -0.22
CA LYS A 12 -3.16 10.24 1.23
C LYS A 12 -1.94 9.40 1.55
N ARG A 13 -1.27 9.73 2.65
CA ARG A 13 -0.13 8.95 3.11
C ARG A 13 -0.64 7.70 3.81
N LYS A 14 -0.14 6.56 3.38
CA LYS A 14 -0.50 5.27 3.96
C LYS A 14 0.77 4.47 4.18
N LYS A 15 0.77 3.64 5.20
CA LYS A 15 1.88 2.75 5.45
C LYS A 15 1.68 1.46 4.67
N CYS A 16 2.73 1.04 3.96
CA CYS A 16 2.73 -0.22 3.24
C CYS A 16 2.91 -1.35 4.26
N PHE A 17 2.01 -2.31 4.27
CA PHE A 17 2.09 -3.45 5.18
C PHE A 17 2.67 -4.69 4.52
N GLY A 18 2.91 -4.62 3.23
CA GLY A 18 3.50 -5.72 2.50
C GLY A 18 3.21 -5.63 1.02
N ILE A 19 3.77 -6.55 0.26
CA ILE A 19 3.54 -6.66 -1.17
C ILE A 19 2.96 -8.04 -1.42
N HIS A 20 1.80 -8.08 -2.07
CA HIS A 20 1.18 -9.34 -2.43
C HIS A 20 2.01 -10.02 -3.52
N PHE A 21 1.93 -11.36 -3.59
CA PHE A 21 2.73 -12.09 -4.58
C PHE A 21 2.45 -11.65 -6.02
N ASN A 22 1.29 -11.09 -6.29
CA ASN A 22 0.95 -10.59 -7.63
C ASN A 22 1.47 -9.17 -7.87
N GLY A 23 2.18 -8.58 -6.92
CA GLY A 23 2.75 -7.25 -7.07
C GLY A 23 1.91 -6.11 -6.51
N ASN A 24 0.69 -6.39 -6.06
CA ASN A 24 -0.13 -5.35 -5.46
C ASN A 24 0.37 -5.00 -4.06
N VAL A 25 0.09 -3.76 -3.64
CA VAL A 25 0.52 -3.25 -2.35
C VAL A 25 -0.58 -3.48 -1.33
N LEU A 26 -0.19 -3.91 -0.14
CA LEU A 26 -1.13 -4.08 0.97
C LEU A 26 -1.05 -2.84 1.86
N ILE A 27 -2.19 -2.21 2.08
CA ILE A 27 -2.29 -1.08 2.99
C ILE A 27 -3.44 -1.32 3.95
N LYS A 28 -3.42 -0.61 5.06
CA LYS A 28 -4.48 -0.77 6.07
C LYS A 28 -5.47 0.38 5.94
N MET A 29 -6.73 0.03 5.80
CA MET A 29 -7.82 0.98 5.77
C MET A 29 -8.91 0.54 6.74
N ASN A 30 -9.31 1.44 7.64
CA ASN A 30 -10.38 1.16 8.59
C ASN A 30 -10.14 -0.12 9.40
N GLY A 31 -8.88 -0.38 9.73
CA GLY A 31 -8.51 -1.56 10.49
C GLY A 31 -8.40 -2.84 9.70
N THR A 32 -8.55 -2.78 8.37
CA THR A 32 -8.51 -3.95 7.52
C THR A 32 -7.44 -3.78 6.44
N LEU A 33 -6.71 -4.85 6.16
CA LEU A 33 -5.72 -4.82 5.07
C LEU A 33 -6.45 -4.98 3.74
N VAL A 34 -6.09 -4.13 2.77
CA VAL A 34 -6.66 -4.20 1.43
C VAL A 34 -5.53 -4.14 0.41
N GLN A 35 -5.74 -4.78 -0.73
CA GLN A 35 -4.81 -4.71 -1.84
C GLN A 35 -5.15 -3.52 -2.72
N VAL A 36 -4.11 -2.78 -3.12
CA VAL A 36 -4.29 -1.69 -4.08
C VAL A 36 -3.23 -1.84 -5.16
N ASN A 37 -3.53 -1.32 -6.34
CA ASN A 37 -2.62 -1.41 -7.47
C ASN A 37 -1.35 -0.60 -7.17
N LYS A 38 -0.18 -1.23 -7.35
CA LYS A 38 1.09 -0.56 -7.05
C LYS A 38 1.30 0.69 -7.91
N GLU A 39 0.72 0.73 -9.09
CA GLU A 39 0.87 1.89 -9.97
C GLU A 39 0.17 3.12 -9.43
N LYS A 40 -0.77 2.93 -8.52
CA LYS A 40 -1.47 4.03 -7.88
C LYS A 40 -0.79 4.46 -6.59
N CYS A 41 0.28 3.80 -6.20
CA CYS A 41 1.03 4.09 -4.99
C CYS A 41 2.34 4.75 -5.36
N LYS A 42 2.71 5.80 -4.63
CA LYS A 42 3.96 6.51 -4.84
C LYS A 42 4.72 6.63 -3.53
N LEU A 43 6.02 6.56 -3.59
CA LEU A 43 6.88 6.74 -2.42
C LEU A 43 6.93 8.20 -1.93
#